data_b997765f094afcf782f30209b0855ac2
#
_entry.id   b997765f094afcf782f30209b0855ac2
#
_cell.length_a   1.000
_cell.length_b   1.000
_cell.length_c   1.000
_cell.angle_alpha   90.00
_cell.angle_beta   90.00
_cell.angle_gamma   90.00
#
_symmetry.space_group_name_H-M   'P 1'
#
loop_
_entity.id
_entity.type
_entity.pdbx_description
1 polymer ?
#
loop_
_entity_poly.entity_id
_entity_poly.type
_entity_poly.pdbx_seq_one_letter_code
_entity_poly.pdbx_strand_id
1 'polypeptide(L)'
;MKTLYRVIVGSQSYGTNVEGSDIDYKGVYAQDIDELIGFGYKEQLNTTKDDTSYEIRRFLELLETANPTVLEMLFSPEDCIVEKHPAFDILIENRHKFLTKKCLFSFGGYAIAQIKKAKGLDKKMNWEKDRVTRKTPIDFVYACVEGKTMPISEYILKDQQHKCGLVALDHFKDCYALYYDYSVDNKLGYRGIIEDNSNELRLSSVPKYERPLTIIYYNKDGYTMHCKDYKEYTDWLKNRNTQRYVDLASHEQQIDGKNLLHCRRLLDMAMEIALTGDIHVRRPNAEYLKSIRKGLVSLEEIIENAERDIKLLDDLYKNSNLPDKVEKGLVNELLLKIRHTL
;
A
#
# COMPACT_ATOMS: atom_id res chain seq x y z
N MET A 1 20.00 26.82 13.33
CA MET A 1 18.71 26.49 12.64
C MET A 1 17.66 27.52 12.98
N LYS A 2 16.88 28.01 11.99
CA LYS A 2 15.83 29.01 12.17
C LYS A 2 14.54 28.49 11.55
N THR A 3 13.43 28.43 12.31
CA THR A 3 12.11 28.08 11.77
C THR A 3 11.62 29.19 10.86
N LEU A 4 11.21 28.85 9.65
CA LEU A 4 10.65 29.78 8.68
C LEU A 4 9.13 29.71 8.61
N TYR A 5 8.59 28.51 8.77
CA TYR A 5 7.15 28.25 8.67
C TYR A 5 6.78 26.99 9.44
N ARG A 6 5.68 27.02 10.14
CA ARG A 6 5.11 25.85 10.82
C ARG A 6 3.60 25.89 10.75
N VAL A 7 3.01 24.80 10.30
CA VAL A 7 1.57 24.69 10.07
C VAL A 7 0.99 23.38 10.59
N ILE A 8 -0.28 23.44 10.96
CA ILE A 8 -1.12 22.26 11.17
C ILE A 8 -1.55 21.75 9.80
N VAL A 9 -1.37 20.45 9.58
CA VAL A 9 -1.73 19.78 8.32
C VAL A 9 -2.75 18.66 8.55
N GLY A 10 -3.07 17.90 7.51
CA GLY A 10 -3.92 16.74 7.62
C GLY A 10 -5.40 17.09 7.80
N SER A 11 -6.13 16.28 8.58
CA SER A 11 -7.58 16.41 8.71
C SER A 11 -8.03 17.77 9.27
N GLN A 12 -7.21 18.38 10.11
CA GLN A 12 -7.49 19.72 10.68
C GLN A 12 -7.47 20.79 9.58
N SER A 13 -6.43 20.82 8.76
CA SER A 13 -6.33 21.81 7.68
C SER A 13 -7.37 21.61 6.58
N TYR A 14 -7.79 20.36 6.33
CA TYR A 14 -8.83 20.06 5.34
C TYR A 14 -10.24 20.34 5.84
N GLY A 15 -10.46 20.52 7.16
CA GLY A 15 -11.78 20.60 7.78
C GLY A 15 -12.49 19.23 7.87
N THR A 16 -11.75 18.14 7.75
CA THR A 16 -12.28 16.75 7.77
C THR A 16 -11.98 16.02 9.07
N ASN A 17 -11.50 16.75 10.08
CA ASN A 17 -11.26 16.22 11.42
C ASN A 17 -12.56 15.77 12.09
N VAL A 18 -12.44 14.75 12.93
CA VAL A 18 -13.49 14.24 13.80
C VAL A 18 -12.97 14.27 15.24
N GLU A 19 -13.84 14.05 16.21
CA GLU A 19 -13.45 13.95 17.62
C GLU A 19 -12.36 12.89 17.79
N GLY A 20 -11.26 13.25 18.48
CA GLY A 20 -10.10 12.39 18.66
C GLY A 20 -9.13 12.33 17.48
N SER A 21 -9.30 13.19 16.44
CA SER A 21 -8.31 13.30 15.36
C SER A 21 -7.00 13.87 15.86
N ASP A 22 -5.88 13.24 15.47
CA ASP A 22 -4.51 13.70 15.75
C ASP A 22 -4.26 15.07 15.12
N ILE A 23 -3.32 15.82 15.70
CA ILE A 23 -2.83 17.08 15.13
C ILE A 23 -1.45 16.82 14.54
N ASP A 24 -1.37 16.86 13.22
CA ASP A 24 -0.13 16.71 12.48
C ASP A 24 0.51 18.09 12.22
N TYR A 25 1.82 18.21 12.42
CA TYR A 25 2.57 19.41 12.14
C TYR A 25 3.55 19.21 11.00
N LYS A 26 3.71 20.23 10.18
CA LYS A 26 4.80 20.31 9.22
C LYS A 26 5.45 21.67 9.28
N GLY A 27 6.78 21.68 9.05
CA GLY A 27 7.56 22.90 9.11
C GLY A 27 8.52 23.06 7.94
N VAL A 28 9.03 24.29 7.83
CA VAL A 28 10.16 24.64 6.96
C VAL A 28 11.18 25.38 7.83
N TYR A 29 12.42 25.00 7.72
CA TYR A 29 13.52 25.64 8.45
C TYR A 29 14.69 26.00 7.53
N ALA A 30 15.50 26.94 7.96
CA ALA A 30 16.78 27.24 7.34
C ALA A 30 17.93 26.81 8.25
N GLN A 31 18.89 26.10 7.68
CA GLN A 31 20.17 25.80 8.34
C GLN A 31 21.12 26.97 8.23
N ASP A 32 22.02 27.08 9.22
CA ASP A 32 23.10 28.06 9.21
C ASP A 32 24.10 27.75 8.08
N ILE A 33 24.79 28.78 7.60
CA ILE A 33 25.67 28.68 6.42
C ILE A 33 26.79 27.65 6.62
N ASP A 34 27.33 27.55 7.82
CA ASP A 34 28.43 26.64 8.15
C ASP A 34 27.99 25.18 8.07
N GLU A 35 26.71 24.86 8.47
CA GLU A 35 26.14 23.54 8.32
C GLU A 35 25.88 23.17 6.85
N LEU A 36 25.51 24.15 6.02
CA LEU A 36 25.22 23.96 4.59
C LEU A 36 26.49 23.73 3.76
N ILE A 37 27.57 24.41 4.09
CA ILE A 37 28.87 24.30 3.39
C ILE A 37 29.63 23.06 3.89
N GLY A 38 29.45 22.71 5.18
CA GLY A 38 30.07 21.56 5.82
C GLY A 38 29.32 20.26 5.57
N PHE A 39 29.58 19.25 6.40
CA PHE A 39 28.92 17.95 6.35
C PHE A 39 27.61 17.89 7.16
N GLY A 40 27.14 19.05 7.66
CA GLY A 40 25.97 19.14 8.56
C GLY A 40 24.62 19.30 7.86
N TYR A 41 24.56 19.27 6.52
CA TYR A 41 23.30 19.44 5.79
C TYR A 41 22.29 18.33 6.12
N LYS A 42 21.10 18.73 6.53
CA LYS A 42 19.96 17.85 6.82
C LYS A 42 18.77 18.34 6.01
N GLU A 43 18.33 17.55 5.06
CA GLU A 43 17.20 17.91 4.20
C GLU A 43 15.84 17.86 4.91
N GLN A 44 15.73 17.04 5.98
CA GLN A 44 14.50 16.82 6.73
C GLN A 44 14.80 16.48 8.19
N LEU A 45 13.94 16.97 9.08
CA LEU A 45 13.92 16.62 10.50
C LEU A 45 12.56 16.00 10.85
N ASN A 46 12.59 14.89 11.56
CA ASN A 46 11.40 14.25 12.13
C ASN A 46 11.54 14.33 13.65
N THR A 47 10.82 15.24 14.28
CA THR A 47 10.81 15.37 15.75
C THR A 47 9.99 14.28 16.38
N THR A 48 8.84 13.98 15.76
CA THR A 48 7.98 12.84 16.09
C THR A 48 7.46 12.22 14.80
N LYS A 49 6.65 11.17 14.89
CA LYS A 49 5.98 10.57 13.74
C LYS A 49 5.06 11.56 12.99
N ASP A 50 4.49 12.51 13.73
CA ASP A 50 3.47 13.44 13.25
C ASP A 50 3.99 14.88 13.17
N ASP A 51 5.32 15.09 13.29
CA ASP A 51 5.99 16.38 13.17
C ASP A 51 7.25 16.28 12.30
N THR A 52 7.12 16.80 11.08
CA THR A 52 8.16 16.75 10.05
C THR A 52 8.47 18.18 9.56
N SER A 53 9.75 18.55 9.54
CA SER A 53 10.22 19.83 9.00
C SER A 53 11.22 19.62 7.87
N TYR A 54 11.09 20.39 6.79
CA TYR A 54 11.97 20.36 5.63
C TYR A 54 12.94 21.53 5.65
N GLU A 55 14.18 21.30 5.27
CA GLU A 55 15.11 22.39 4.99
C GLU A 55 14.60 23.16 3.76
N ILE A 56 14.74 24.50 3.76
CA ILE A 56 14.16 25.39 2.74
C ILE A 56 14.57 25.00 1.31
N ARG A 57 15.79 24.56 1.07
CA ARG A 57 16.24 24.05 -0.22
C ARG A 57 15.43 22.80 -0.60
N ARG A 58 15.32 21.85 0.33
CA ARG A 58 14.54 20.60 0.10
C ARG A 58 13.08 20.89 -0.13
N PHE A 59 12.52 21.83 0.61
CA PHE A 59 11.14 22.26 0.42
C PHE A 59 10.90 22.80 -1.00
N LEU A 60 11.78 23.66 -1.50
CA LEU A 60 11.73 24.19 -2.86
C LEU A 60 11.90 23.10 -3.95
N GLU A 61 12.80 22.14 -3.76
CA GLU A 61 12.98 20.99 -4.65
C GLU A 61 11.68 20.16 -4.75
N LEU A 62 10.99 19.98 -3.62
CA LEU A 62 9.70 19.28 -3.59
C LEU A 62 8.58 20.08 -4.26
N LEU A 63 8.58 21.41 -4.13
CA LEU A 63 7.65 22.30 -4.83
C LEU A 63 7.86 22.22 -6.35
N GLU A 64 9.10 22.21 -6.83
CA GLU A 64 9.41 22.09 -8.27
C GLU A 64 8.88 20.79 -8.88
N THR A 65 8.77 19.73 -8.07
CA THR A 65 8.18 18.46 -8.50
C THR A 65 6.67 18.37 -8.28
N ALA A 66 6.05 19.47 -7.86
CA ALA A 66 4.62 19.56 -7.54
C ALA A 66 4.17 18.54 -6.47
N ASN A 67 5.01 18.29 -5.46
CA ASN A 67 4.64 17.38 -4.37
C ASN A 67 3.40 17.90 -3.63
N PRO A 68 2.30 17.11 -3.52
CA PRO A 68 1.05 17.57 -2.92
C PRO A 68 1.20 18.09 -1.50
N THR A 69 1.98 17.41 -0.66
CA THR A 69 2.14 17.76 0.75
C THR A 69 2.73 19.16 0.92
N VAL A 70 3.79 19.51 0.17
CA VAL A 70 4.44 20.82 0.29
C VAL A 70 3.67 21.93 -0.43
N LEU A 71 2.94 21.58 -1.50
CA LEU A 71 2.01 22.54 -2.13
C LEU A 71 0.88 22.88 -1.15
N GLU A 72 0.26 21.91 -0.51
CA GLU A 72 -0.76 22.14 0.52
C GLU A 72 -0.25 23.05 1.64
N MET A 73 1.03 22.92 2.05
CA MET A 73 1.63 23.81 3.06
C MET A 73 1.66 25.28 2.60
N LEU A 74 1.94 25.57 1.33
CA LEU A 74 1.94 26.95 0.81
C LEU A 74 0.56 27.60 0.75
N PHE A 75 -0.49 26.79 0.67
CA PHE A 75 -1.89 27.20 0.59
C PHE A 75 -2.65 26.91 1.89
N SER A 76 -1.93 26.67 3.01
CA SER A 76 -2.55 26.41 4.31
C SER A 76 -3.47 27.55 4.73
N PRO A 77 -4.64 27.22 5.31
CA PRO A 77 -5.53 28.22 5.91
C PRO A 77 -4.81 29.01 7.01
N GLU A 78 -5.16 30.28 7.17
CA GLU A 78 -4.49 31.18 8.15
C GLU A 78 -4.60 30.66 9.58
N ASP A 79 -5.74 30.09 9.95
CA ASP A 79 -5.98 29.51 11.28
C ASP A 79 -5.17 28.22 11.54
N CYS A 80 -4.54 27.65 10.51
CA CYS A 80 -3.62 26.51 10.64
C CYS A 80 -2.15 26.95 10.74
N ILE A 81 -1.83 28.23 10.55
CA ILE A 81 -0.46 28.73 10.64
C ILE A 81 -0.08 28.90 12.10
N VAL A 82 0.90 28.14 12.57
CA VAL A 82 1.40 28.18 13.94
C VAL A 82 2.51 29.21 14.10
N GLU A 83 3.44 29.26 13.13
CA GLU A 83 4.58 30.16 13.11
C GLU A 83 4.95 30.51 11.67
N LYS A 84 5.24 31.79 11.42
CA LYS A 84 5.68 32.27 10.11
C LYS A 84 6.72 33.38 10.26
N HIS A 85 7.90 33.15 9.73
CA HIS A 85 8.94 34.18 9.62
C HIS A 85 8.69 35.06 8.38
N PRO A 86 8.91 36.37 8.42
CA PRO A 86 8.68 37.27 7.28
C PRO A 86 9.38 36.87 5.98
N ALA A 87 10.57 36.27 6.07
CA ALA A 87 11.27 35.75 4.88
C ALA A 87 10.48 34.68 4.12
N PHE A 88 9.51 33.99 4.76
CA PHE A 88 8.68 33.00 4.11
C PHE A 88 7.57 33.62 3.25
N ASP A 89 7.23 34.90 3.48
CA ASP A 89 6.27 35.62 2.64
C ASP A 89 6.70 35.67 1.17
N ILE A 90 8.01 35.66 0.91
CA ILE A 90 8.58 35.56 -0.44
C ILE A 90 8.00 34.31 -1.19
N LEU A 91 7.82 33.18 -0.50
CA LEU A 91 7.23 31.99 -1.12
C LEU A 91 5.71 32.10 -1.22
N ILE A 92 5.04 32.62 -0.20
CA ILE A 92 3.59 32.81 -0.20
C ILE A 92 3.15 33.71 -1.37
N GLU A 93 3.87 34.81 -1.63
CA GLU A 93 3.61 35.72 -2.75
C GLU A 93 3.83 35.05 -4.13
N ASN A 94 4.72 34.07 -4.21
CA ASN A 94 5.05 33.37 -5.44
C ASN A 94 4.40 31.99 -5.56
N ARG A 95 3.51 31.59 -4.63
CA ARG A 95 2.97 30.25 -4.51
C ARG A 95 2.29 29.71 -5.78
N HIS A 96 1.57 30.53 -6.52
CA HIS A 96 0.88 30.13 -7.74
C HIS A 96 1.83 29.73 -8.89
N LYS A 97 3.09 30.20 -8.86
CA LYS A 97 4.11 29.79 -9.85
C LYS A 97 4.53 28.32 -9.74
N PHE A 98 4.17 27.65 -8.64
CA PHE A 98 4.42 26.22 -8.43
C PHE A 98 3.25 25.33 -8.88
N LEU A 99 2.08 25.93 -9.19
CA LEU A 99 0.96 25.20 -9.77
C LEU A 99 1.22 24.99 -11.26
N THR A 100 1.54 23.79 -11.65
CA THR A 100 1.95 23.43 -13.01
C THR A 100 1.22 22.17 -13.48
N LYS A 101 1.34 21.83 -14.78
CA LYS A 101 0.79 20.57 -15.30
C LYS A 101 1.38 19.32 -14.65
N LYS A 102 2.51 19.41 -13.94
CA LYS A 102 3.01 18.31 -13.12
C LYS A 102 2.05 17.90 -11.99
N CYS A 103 1.16 18.80 -11.55
CA CYS A 103 0.14 18.48 -10.55
C CYS A 103 -0.78 17.33 -10.97
N LEU A 104 -1.03 17.15 -12.29
CA LEU A 104 -1.74 15.99 -12.81
C LEU A 104 -1.13 14.67 -12.31
N PHE A 105 0.17 14.52 -12.50
CA PHE A 105 0.86 13.26 -12.17
C PHE A 105 1.04 13.09 -10.66
N SER A 106 1.30 14.17 -9.94
CA SER A 106 1.50 14.09 -8.49
C SER A 106 0.18 13.84 -7.74
N PHE A 107 -0.83 14.67 -7.93
CA PHE A 107 -2.14 14.50 -7.27
C PHE A 107 -2.90 13.28 -7.82
N GLY A 108 -2.97 13.11 -9.15
CA GLY A 108 -3.59 11.96 -9.78
C GLY A 108 -2.91 10.64 -9.41
N GLY A 109 -1.58 10.60 -9.43
CA GLY A 109 -0.81 9.41 -9.01
C GLY A 109 -1.05 9.01 -7.55
N TYR A 110 -1.12 9.98 -6.64
CA TYR A 110 -1.49 9.72 -5.24
C TYR A 110 -2.93 9.21 -5.12
N ALA A 111 -3.88 9.78 -5.86
CA ALA A 111 -5.27 9.33 -5.87
C ALA A 111 -5.38 7.87 -6.34
N ILE A 112 -4.72 7.52 -7.45
CA ILE A 112 -4.65 6.15 -7.96
C ILE A 112 -4.06 5.20 -6.92
N ALA A 113 -3.00 5.62 -6.21
CA ALA A 113 -2.40 4.81 -5.17
C ALA A 113 -3.36 4.58 -3.98
N GLN A 114 -4.17 5.57 -3.60
CA GLN A 114 -5.19 5.42 -2.55
C GLN A 114 -6.32 4.49 -2.98
N ILE A 115 -6.79 4.56 -4.23
CA ILE A 115 -7.79 3.61 -4.78
C ILE A 115 -7.24 2.19 -4.74
N LYS A 116 -6.00 1.97 -5.21
CA LYS A 116 -5.37 0.65 -5.16
C LYS A 116 -5.26 0.11 -3.73
N LYS A 117 -4.95 0.97 -2.76
CA LYS A 117 -4.93 0.60 -1.33
C LYS A 117 -6.31 0.21 -0.82
N ALA A 118 -7.35 0.99 -1.16
CA ALA A 118 -8.72 0.70 -0.76
C ALA A 118 -9.19 -0.64 -1.34
N LYS A 119 -9.02 -0.86 -2.64
CA LYS A 119 -9.33 -2.14 -3.31
C LYS A 119 -8.50 -3.31 -2.75
N GLY A 120 -7.22 -3.09 -2.46
CA GLY A 120 -6.34 -4.11 -1.90
C GLY A 120 -6.71 -4.51 -0.47
N LEU A 121 -7.20 -3.57 0.33
CA LEU A 121 -7.67 -3.83 1.69
C LEU A 121 -8.98 -4.61 1.66
N ASP A 122 -9.95 -4.19 0.83
CA ASP A 122 -11.21 -4.90 0.62
C ASP A 122 -10.96 -6.36 0.19
N LYS A 123 -10.09 -6.58 -0.79
CA LYS A 123 -9.68 -7.93 -1.22
C LYS A 123 -9.13 -8.77 -0.07
N LYS A 124 -8.29 -8.20 0.82
CA LYS A 124 -7.70 -8.92 1.95
C LYS A 124 -8.70 -9.22 3.06
N MET A 125 -9.65 -8.33 3.30
CA MET A 125 -10.72 -8.54 4.27
C MET A 125 -11.72 -9.60 3.81
N ASN A 126 -11.98 -9.67 2.50
CA ASN A 126 -12.91 -10.61 1.88
C ASN A 126 -12.20 -11.87 1.32
N TRP A 127 -10.96 -12.14 1.71
CA TRP A 127 -10.30 -13.37 1.29
C TRP A 127 -11.06 -14.59 1.81
N GLU A 128 -11.30 -15.54 0.90
CA GLU A 128 -11.92 -16.81 1.22
C GLU A 128 -11.18 -17.50 2.37
N LYS A 129 -11.92 -18.05 3.33
CA LYS A 129 -11.36 -18.77 4.49
C LYS A 129 -10.33 -19.83 4.07
N ASP A 130 -10.57 -20.49 2.96
CA ASP A 130 -9.71 -21.54 2.42
C ASP A 130 -8.32 -21.04 2.03
N ARG A 131 -8.21 -19.79 1.55
CA ARG A 131 -6.92 -19.13 1.23
C ARG A 131 -6.09 -18.75 2.45
N VAL A 132 -6.77 -18.42 3.54
CA VAL A 132 -6.13 -17.88 4.76
C VAL A 132 -6.02 -18.92 5.88
N THR A 133 -6.50 -20.14 5.65
CA THR A 133 -6.26 -21.29 6.53
C THR A 133 -4.92 -21.92 6.18
N ARG A 134 -4.10 -22.20 7.19
CA ARG A 134 -2.82 -22.86 6.95
C ARG A 134 -3.01 -24.26 6.40
N LYS A 135 -2.51 -24.52 5.20
CA LYS A 135 -2.47 -25.83 4.56
C LYS A 135 -1.05 -26.41 4.60
N THR A 136 -0.98 -27.72 4.46
CA THR A 136 0.26 -28.48 4.38
C THR A 136 0.48 -28.99 2.96
N PRO A 137 1.68 -29.46 2.59
CA PRO A 137 1.92 -30.01 1.26
C PRO A 137 0.96 -31.14 0.87
N ILE A 138 0.50 -31.95 1.86
CA ILE A 138 -0.40 -33.07 1.63
C ILE A 138 -1.75 -32.63 1.05
N ASP A 139 -2.20 -31.42 1.38
CA ASP A 139 -3.44 -30.84 0.86
C ASP A 139 -3.36 -30.49 -0.64
N PHE A 140 -2.16 -30.56 -1.22
CA PHE A 140 -1.87 -30.32 -2.65
C PHE A 140 -1.41 -31.57 -3.38
N VAL A 141 -1.61 -32.75 -2.80
CA VAL A 141 -1.30 -34.04 -3.40
C VAL A 141 -2.57 -34.69 -3.92
N TYR A 142 -2.53 -35.13 -5.17
CA TYR A 142 -3.67 -35.74 -5.87
C TYR A 142 -3.33 -37.13 -6.36
N ALA A 143 -4.15 -38.09 -6.10
CA ALA A 143 -4.05 -39.48 -6.65
C ALA A 143 -4.75 -39.55 -8.00
N CYS A 144 -4.16 -40.32 -8.96
CA CYS A 144 -4.73 -40.58 -10.27
C CYS A 144 -5.41 -42.00 -10.22
N VAL A 145 -6.71 -42.03 -10.16
CA VAL A 145 -7.48 -43.26 -10.06
C VAL A 145 -8.47 -43.37 -11.21
N GLU A 146 -8.41 -44.45 -11.98
CA GLU A 146 -9.32 -44.69 -13.12
C GLU A 146 -9.46 -43.49 -14.09
N GLY A 147 -8.35 -42.82 -14.36
CA GLY A 147 -8.34 -41.67 -15.27
C GLY A 147 -8.88 -40.35 -14.68
N LYS A 148 -9.16 -40.31 -13.39
CA LYS A 148 -9.56 -39.12 -12.65
C LYS A 148 -8.56 -38.79 -11.55
N THR A 149 -8.54 -37.53 -11.10
CA THR A 149 -7.73 -37.10 -9.97
C THR A 149 -8.63 -36.86 -8.76
N MET A 150 -8.14 -37.24 -7.57
CA MET A 150 -8.79 -36.96 -6.29
C MET A 150 -7.73 -36.54 -5.25
N PRO A 151 -8.10 -35.75 -4.22
CA PRO A 151 -7.19 -35.46 -3.11
C PRO A 151 -6.65 -36.74 -2.48
N ILE A 152 -5.37 -36.76 -2.13
CA ILE A 152 -4.75 -37.94 -1.51
C ILE A 152 -5.44 -38.35 -0.19
N SER A 153 -5.99 -37.40 0.55
CA SER A 153 -6.74 -37.62 1.79
C SER A 153 -8.03 -38.40 1.61
N GLU A 154 -8.59 -38.40 0.39
CA GLU A 154 -9.76 -39.21 0.04
C GLU A 154 -9.38 -40.64 -0.43
N TYR A 155 -8.12 -40.82 -0.88
CA TYR A 155 -7.60 -42.08 -1.36
C TYR A 155 -6.90 -42.90 -0.27
N ILE A 156 -6.11 -42.27 0.59
CA ILE A 156 -5.41 -42.89 1.73
C ILE A 156 -5.77 -42.12 2.99
N LEU A 157 -6.32 -42.83 3.97
CA LEU A 157 -6.67 -42.27 5.28
C LEU A 157 -5.42 -41.74 5.99
N LYS A 158 -5.58 -40.69 6.76
CA LYS A 158 -4.46 -39.98 7.42
C LYS A 158 -3.63 -40.88 8.31
N ASP A 159 -4.25 -41.76 9.04
CA ASP A 159 -3.62 -42.77 9.92
C ASP A 159 -2.88 -43.87 9.15
N GLN A 160 -3.12 -44.02 7.85
CA GLN A 160 -2.49 -44.99 6.97
C GLN A 160 -1.33 -44.40 6.15
N GLN A 161 -1.20 -43.07 6.08
CA GLN A 161 -0.20 -42.40 5.26
C GLN A 161 1.26 -42.74 5.66
N HIS A 162 1.50 -43.10 6.92
CA HIS A 162 2.81 -43.55 7.40
C HIS A 162 3.30 -44.86 6.78
N LYS A 163 2.36 -45.72 6.25
CA LYS A 163 2.66 -46.95 5.54
C LYS A 163 2.88 -46.78 4.04
N CYS A 164 2.87 -45.55 3.56
CA CYS A 164 3.07 -45.25 2.15
C CYS A 164 4.53 -45.08 1.82
N GLY A 165 4.94 -45.52 0.64
CA GLY A 165 6.24 -45.26 0.02
C GLY A 165 6.08 -44.49 -1.29
N LEU A 166 6.94 -43.51 -1.53
CA LEU A 166 6.97 -42.73 -2.75
C LEU A 166 8.26 -42.93 -3.52
N VAL A 167 8.14 -43.11 -4.82
CA VAL A 167 9.26 -43.12 -5.76
C VAL A 167 8.99 -42.09 -6.85
N ALA A 168 9.92 -41.18 -7.11
CA ALA A 168 9.79 -40.20 -8.18
C ALA A 168 9.69 -40.91 -9.54
N LEU A 169 8.84 -40.42 -10.42
CA LEU A 169 8.75 -40.89 -11.81
C LEU A 169 9.73 -40.12 -12.68
N ASP A 170 10.58 -40.87 -13.40
CA ASP A 170 11.51 -40.28 -14.35
C ASP A 170 10.75 -39.48 -15.42
N HIS A 171 11.30 -38.36 -15.82
CA HIS A 171 10.74 -37.45 -16.82
C HIS A 171 9.41 -36.74 -16.47
N PHE A 172 8.82 -36.99 -15.31
CA PHE A 172 7.59 -36.34 -14.86
C PHE A 172 7.87 -35.50 -13.60
N LYS A 173 7.84 -34.19 -13.74
CA LYS A 173 8.05 -33.28 -12.63
C LYS A 173 6.91 -33.43 -11.60
N ASP A 174 7.30 -33.52 -10.34
CA ASP A 174 6.39 -33.58 -9.17
C ASP A 174 5.35 -34.71 -9.23
N CYS A 175 5.64 -35.81 -10.00
CA CYS A 175 4.86 -37.02 -10.07
C CYS A 175 5.61 -38.18 -9.40
N TYR A 176 4.87 -39.00 -8.66
CA TYR A 176 5.44 -40.09 -7.89
C TYR A 176 4.59 -41.35 -8.00
N ALA A 177 5.21 -42.53 -8.03
CA ALA A 177 4.57 -43.79 -7.82
C ALA A 177 4.29 -43.97 -6.33
N LEU A 178 3.05 -44.27 -5.97
CA LEU A 178 2.60 -44.50 -4.61
C LEU A 178 2.55 -45.98 -4.32
N TYR A 179 3.23 -46.41 -3.29
CA TYR A 179 3.24 -47.80 -2.78
C TYR A 179 2.65 -47.85 -1.38
N TYR A 180 2.15 -49.00 -0.97
CA TYR A 180 1.55 -49.18 0.35
C TYR A 180 2.01 -50.49 0.98
N ASP A 181 2.44 -50.48 2.22
CA ASP A 181 2.79 -51.67 2.98
C ASP A 181 1.56 -52.24 3.69
N TYR A 182 1.09 -53.34 3.20
CA TYR A 182 -0.03 -54.06 3.77
C TYR A 182 0.29 -54.83 5.06
N SER A 183 1.58 -54.93 5.44
CA SER A 183 1.96 -55.60 6.69
C SER A 183 1.50 -54.83 7.91
N VAL A 184 1.30 -55.55 9.02
CA VAL A 184 0.83 -54.93 10.28
C VAL A 184 1.88 -53.92 10.79
N ASP A 185 3.17 -54.26 10.68
CA ASP A 185 4.26 -53.57 11.33
C ASP A 185 5.11 -52.73 10.38
N ASN A 186 4.59 -52.33 9.21
CA ASN A 186 5.34 -51.60 8.17
C ASN A 186 6.71 -52.26 7.87
N LYS A 187 6.70 -53.53 7.56
CA LYS A 187 7.92 -54.37 7.36
C LYS A 187 8.79 -53.91 6.19
N LEU A 188 8.19 -53.23 5.21
CA LEU A 188 8.90 -52.67 4.06
C LEU A 188 9.64 -51.36 4.41
N GLY A 189 9.40 -50.84 5.62
CA GLY A 189 10.10 -49.68 6.13
C GLY A 189 9.82 -48.39 5.34
N TYR A 190 8.62 -48.25 4.78
CA TYR A 190 8.19 -47.05 4.08
C TYR A 190 8.14 -45.86 5.03
N ARG A 191 8.52 -44.69 4.50
CA ARG A 191 8.77 -43.48 5.31
C ARG A 191 7.58 -42.54 5.40
N GLY A 192 6.43 -42.95 4.83
CA GLY A 192 5.25 -42.10 4.72
C GLY A 192 5.32 -41.10 3.55
N ILE A 193 4.24 -40.39 3.30
CA ILE A 193 4.12 -39.42 2.20
C ILE A 193 4.86 -38.12 2.54
N ILE A 194 4.77 -37.67 3.78
CA ILE A 194 5.36 -36.42 4.27
C ILE A 194 5.87 -36.59 5.69
N GLU A 195 6.85 -35.80 6.06
CA GLU A 195 7.34 -35.67 7.43
C GLU A 195 6.74 -34.44 8.11
N ASP A 196 6.51 -34.50 9.40
CA ASP A 196 5.96 -33.39 10.16
C ASP A 196 6.81 -32.11 9.94
N ASN A 197 6.14 -31.01 9.65
CA ASN A 197 6.74 -29.71 9.35
C ASN A 197 7.60 -29.63 8.07
N SER A 198 7.57 -30.66 7.21
CA SER A 198 8.24 -30.61 5.92
C SER A 198 7.39 -29.83 4.90
N ASN A 199 8.08 -29.18 3.95
CA ASN A 199 7.48 -28.54 2.79
C ASN A 199 7.55 -29.41 1.52
N GLU A 200 8.10 -30.62 1.63
CA GLU A 200 8.32 -31.55 0.52
C GLU A 200 7.85 -32.95 0.85
N LEU A 201 7.53 -33.71 -0.18
CA LEU A 201 7.17 -35.12 -0.08
C LEU A 201 8.42 -35.95 0.23
N ARG A 202 8.20 -37.10 0.90
CA ARG A 202 9.27 -37.96 1.39
C ARG A 202 9.41 -39.20 0.53
N LEU A 203 10.55 -39.38 -0.10
CA LEU A 203 10.85 -40.57 -0.90
C LEU A 203 11.20 -41.77 -0.01
N SER A 204 10.84 -42.96 -0.47
CA SER A 204 11.17 -44.24 0.16
C SER A 204 11.96 -45.15 -0.79
N SER A 205 12.79 -46.01 -0.25
CA SER A 205 13.35 -47.13 -0.99
C SER A 205 12.30 -48.20 -1.12
N VAL A 206 11.92 -48.58 -2.34
CA VAL A 206 10.88 -49.58 -2.64
C VAL A 206 11.55 -50.78 -3.31
N PRO A 207 11.27 -52.03 -2.85
CA PRO A 207 11.75 -53.24 -3.50
C PRO A 207 11.28 -53.37 -4.95
N LYS A 208 12.12 -53.90 -5.83
CA LYS A 208 11.82 -54.00 -7.30
C LYS A 208 10.61 -54.82 -7.66
N TYR A 209 10.16 -55.72 -6.79
CA TYR A 209 9.00 -56.59 -7.01
C TYR A 209 7.65 -55.96 -6.57
N GLU A 210 7.70 -54.86 -5.87
CA GLU A 210 6.50 -54.17 -5.44
C GLU A 210 5.80 -53.47 -6.61
N ARG A 211 4.47 -53.45 -6.53
CA ARG A 211 3.65 -52.75 -7.53
C ARG A 211 3.06 -51.49 -6.93
N PRO A 212 3.12 -50.37 -7.67
CA PRO A 212 2.50 -49.16 -7.19
C PRO A 212 0.97 -49.29 -7.11
N LEU A 213 0.36 -48.67 -6.11
CA LEU A 213 -1.08 -48.51 -6.00
C LEU A 213 -1.62 -47.63 -7.11
N THR A 214 -0.97 -46.51 -7.27
CA THR A 214 -1.32 -45.48 -8.27
C THR A 214 -0.17 -44.50 -8.46
N ILE A 215 -0.36 -43.54 -9.36
CA ILE A 215 0.48 -42.35 -9.50
C ILE A 215 -0.14 -41.20 -8.74
N ILE A 216 0.66 -40.45 -8.03
CA ILE A 216 0.26 -39.20 -7.41
C ILE A 216 0.98 -38.01 -8.06
N TYR A 217 0.30 -36.88 -8.05
CA TYR A 217 0.84 -35.59 -8.49
C TYR A 217 0.87 -34.62 -7.30
N TYR A 218 2.01 -33.99 -7.09
CA TYR A 218 2.14 -32.92 -6.09
C TYR A 218 2.09 -31.56 -6.79
N ASN A 219 1.00 -30.82 -6.58
CA ASN A 219 0.88 -29.44 -7.07
C ASN A 219 1.75 -28.48 -6.25
N LYS A 220 3.07 -28.60 -6.42
CA LYS A 220 4.07 -27.81 -5.70
C LYS A 220 3.92 -26.31 -5.95
N ASP A 221 3.58 -25.91 -7.15
CA ASP A 221 3.36 -24.50 -7.53
C ASP A 221 2.14 -23.93 -6.80
N GLY A 222 1.04 -24.69 -6.72
CA GLY A 222 -0.16 -24.33 -5.94
C GLY A 222 0.13 -24.19 -4.45
N TYR A 223 0.91 -25.11 -3.87
CA TYR A 223 1.36 -25.00 -2.48
C TYR A 223 2.23 -23.78 -2.23
N THR A 224 3.19 -23.49 -3.11
CA THR A 224 4.06 -22.32 -3.03
C THR A 224 3.26 -21.02 -3.08
N MET A 225 2.28 -20.94 -3.97
CA MET A 225 1.37 -19.79 -4.06
C MET A 225 0.55 -19.64 -2.79
N HIS A 226 -0.01 -20.75 -2.26
CA HIS A 226 -0.73 -20.72 -0.98
C HIS A 226 0.15 -20.22 0.18
N CYS A 227 1.39 -20.70 0.29
CA CYS A 227 2.33 -20.24 1.32
C CYS A 227 2.60 -18.74 1.23
N LYS A 228 2.74 -18.21 0.01
CA LYS A 228 2.91 -16.76 -0.24
C LYS A 228 1.67 -15.98 0.20
N ASP A 229 0.48 -16.41 -0.22
CA ASP A 229 -0.78 -15.77 0.14
C ASP A 229 -1.02 -15.82 1.66
N TYR A 230 -0.78 -16.97 2.28
CA TYR A 230 -0.89 -17.14 3.74
C TYR A 230 0.08 -16.24 4.51
N LYS A 231 1.34 -16.16 4.06
CA LYS A 231 2.33 -15.25 4.65
C LYS A 231 1.90 -13.79 4.49
N GLU A 232 1.50 -13.38 3.29
CA GLU A 232 1.04 -12.01 3.03
C GLU A 232 -0.15 -11.62 3.92
N TYR A 233 -1.10 -12.54 4.10
CA TYR A 233 -2.24 -12.31 4.98
C TYR A 233 -1.85 -12.23 6.46
N THR A 234 -0.99 -13.14 6.94
CA THR A 234 -0.53 -13.15 8.34
C THR A 234 0.35 -11.94 8.66
N ASP A 235 1.21 -11.51 7.75
CA ASP A 235 2.02 -10.31 7.90
C ASP A 235 1.13 -9.06 7.92
N TRP A 236 0.11 -9.01 7.07
CA TRP A 236 -0.89 -7.93 7.12
C TRP A 236 -1.64 -7.91 8.46
N LEU A 237 -2.09 -9.07 8.97
CA LEU A 237 -2.75 -9.17 10.28
C LEU A 237 -1.90 -8.63 11.43
N LYS A 238 -0.60 -8.94 11.42
CA LYS A 238 0.36 -8.50 12.46
C LYS A 238 0.64 -7.00 12.41
N ASN A 239 0.76 -6.47 11.19
CA ASN A 239 1.20 -5.09 10.94
C ASN A 239 0.04 -4.11 10.72
N ARG A 240 -1.22 -4.58 10.75
CA ARG A 240 -2.38 -3.72 10.56
C ARG A 240 -2.51 -2.72 11.72
N ASN A 241 -2.87 -1.48 11.40
CA ASN A 241 -3.23 -0.49 12.39
C ASN A 241 -4.56 -0.91 13.05
N THR A 242 -4.51 -1.23 14.35
CA THR A 242 -5.65 -1.74 15.12
C THR A 242 -6.81 -0.74 15.16
N GLN A 243 -6.50 0.57 15.30
CA GLN A 243 -7.52 1.62 15.30
C GLN A 243 -8.26 1.67 13.97
N ARG A 244 -7.52 1.57 12.87
CA ARG A 244 -8.08 1.56 11.51
C ARG A 244 -8.96 0.32 11.25
N TYR A 245 -8.63 -0.80 11.87
CA TYR A 245 -9.44 -2.02 11.80
C TYR A 245 -10.74 -1.89 12.63
N VAL A 246 -10.68 -1.26 13.80
CA VAL A 246 -11.87 -0.97 14.62
C VAL A 246 -12.79 -0.01 13.88
N ASP A 247 -12.25 1.03 13.24
CA ASP A 247 -13.01 1.95 12.40
C ASP A 247 -13.69 1.22 11.22
N LEU A 248 -12.99 0.27 10.58
CA LEU A 248 -13.54 -0.57 9.51
C LEU A 248 -14.59 -1.58 10.00
N ALA A 249 -14.37 -2.19 11.16
CA ALA A 249 -15.30 -3.17 11.73
C ALA A 249 -16.58 -2.51 12.27
N SER A 250 -16.52 -1.23 12.68
CA SER A 250 -17.68 -0.45 13.07
C SER A 250 -18.56 -0.02 11.89
N HIS A 251 -18.02 -0.08 10.66
CA HIS A 251 -18.75 0.16 9.42
C HIS A 251 -19.18 -1.18 8.81
N GLU A 252 -20.47 -1.40 8.67
CA GLU A 252 -21.06 -2.62 8.09
C GLU A 252 -20.52 -2.98 6.69
N GLN A 253 -19.83 -2.05 6.01
CA GLN A 253 -19.31 -2.17 4.65
C GLN A 253 -17.81 -2.50 4.56
N GLN A 254 -17.08 -2.68 5.64
CA GLN A 254 -15.64 -3.06 5.66
C GLN A 254 -14.70 -2.21 4.76
N ILE A 255 -15.02 -0.92 4.58
CA ILE A 255 -14.35 0.00 3.65
C ILE A 255 -13.25 0.80 4.36
N ASP A 256 -12.07 0.97 3.73
CA ASP A 256 -11.06 1.93 4.19
C ASP A 256 -11.46 3.37 3.84
N GLY A 257 -12.43 3.90 4.58
CA GLY A 257 -12.97 5.24 4.38
C GLY A 257 -11.91 6.34 4.43
N LYS A 258 -10.82 6.17 5.19
CA LYS A 258 -9.72 7.14 5.24
C LYS A 258 -8.97 7.22 3.90
N ASN A 259 -8.64 6.08 3.27
CA ASN A 259 -8.00 6.06 1.96
C ASN A 259 -8.92 6.61 0.86
N LEU A 260 -10.21 6.30 0.92
CA LEU A 260 -11.20 6.80 -0.03
C LEU A 260 -11.40 8.31 0.08
N LEU A 261 -11.50 8.84 1.31
CA LEU A 261 -11.51 10.28 1.56
C LEU A 261 -10.28 10.95 0.94
N HIS A 262 -9.07 10.40 1.19
CA HIS A 262 -7.83 10.95 0.62
C HIS A 262 -7.82 10.90 -0.90
N CYS A 263 -8.30 9.82 -1.52
CA CYS A 263 -8.47 9.73 -2.97
C CYS A 263 -9.37 10.84 -3.49
N ARG A 264 -10.59 10.97 -2.95
CA ARG A 264 -11.56 11.96 -3.41
C ARG A 264 -11.02 13.39 -3.25
N ARG A 265 -10.45 13.70 -2.10
CA ARG A 265 -9.86 15.02 -1.83
C ARG A 265 -8.76 15.38 -2.83
N LEU A 266 -7.85 14.45 -3.13
CA LEU A 266 -6.76 14.71 -4.08
C LEU A 266 -7.26 14.89 -5.52
N LEU A 267 -8.29 14.15 -5.93
CA LEU A 267 -8.93 14.33 -7.22
C LEU A 267 -9.61 15.69 -7.31
N ASP A 268 -10.38 16.09 -6.29
CA ASP A 268 -11.03 17.40 -6.24
C ASP A 268 -10.01 18.53 -6.35
N MET A 269 -8.87 18.42 -5.63
CA MET A 269 -7.79 19.40 -5.70
C MET A 269 -7.12 19.42 -7.08
N ALA A 270 -6.88 18.25 -7.69
CA ALA A 270 -6.31 18.18 -9.02
C ALA A 270 -7.23 18.87 -10.07
N MET A 271 -8.52 18.62 -10.00
CA MET A 271 -9.50 19.28 -10.89
C MET A 271 -9.55 20.78 -10.65
N GLU A 272 -9.55 21.21 -9.40
CA GLU A 272 -9.56 22.62 -9.02
C GLU A 272 -8.33 23.36 -9.57
N ILE A 273 -7.13 22.80 -9.39
CA ILE A 273 -5.88 23.35 -9.93
C ILE A 273 -5.97 23.52 -11.46
N ALA A 274 -6.47 22.51 -12.18
CA ALA A 274 -6.58 22.56 -13.63
C ALA A 274 -7.58 23.62 -14.12
N LEU A 275 -8.67 23.82 -13.39
CA LEU A 275 -9.76 24.71 -13.76
C LEU A 275 -9.51 26.17 -13.36
N THR A 276 -8.94 26.37 -12.18
CA THR A 276 -8.85 27.71 -11.57
C THR A 276 -7.42 28.25 -11.45
N GLY A 277 -6.40 27.39 -11.52
CA GLY A 277 -5.03 27.76 -11.22
C GLY A 277 -4.81 28.07 -9.72
N ASP A 278 -5.68 27.57 -8.86
CA ASP A 278 -5.63 27.75 -7.41
C ASP A 278 -5.91 26.46 -6.66
N ILE A 279 -5.73 26.44 -5.34
CA ILE A 279 -5.96 25.28 -4.49
C ILE A 279 -6.49 25.70 -3.11
N HIS A 280 -7.65 25.17 -2.74
CA HIS A 280 -8.23 25.34 -1.41
C HIS A 280 -7.94 24.14 -0.54
N VAL A 281 -7.00 24.28 0.39
CA VAL A 281 -6.63 23.20 1.33
C VAL A 281 -7.79 22.91 2.28
N ARG A 282 -8.45 23.95 2.85
CA ARG A 282 -9.73 23.77 3.53
C ARG A 282 -10.81 23.46 2.52
N ARG A 283 -11.29 22.21 2.57
CA ARG A 283 -12.19 21.73 1.51
C ARG A 283 -13.61 22.27 1.67
N PRO A 284 -14.17 22.89 0.60
CA PRO A 284 -15.57 23.35 0.63
C PRO A 284 -16.56 22.18 0.79
N ASN A 285 -16.18 20.98 0.34
CA ASN A 285 -16.98 19.75 0.45
C ASN A 285 -16.57 18.85 1.62
N ALA A 286 -16.03 19.43 2.72
CA ALA A 286 -15.54 18.68 3.86
C ALA A 286 -16.55 17.70 4.45
N GLU A 287 -17.86 18.08 4.51
CA GLU A 287 -18.93 17.21 5.03
C GLU A 287 -19.15 15.98 4.13
N TYR A 288 -19.07 16.13 2.80
CA TYR A 288 -19.12 15.00 1.88
C TYR A 288 -17.91 14.07 2.07
N LEU A 289 -16.72 14.63 2.22
CA LEU A 289 -15.52 13.84 2.52
C LEU A 289 -15.64 13.09 3.86
N LYS A 290 -16.23 13.70 4.89
CA LYS A 290 -16.54 13.03 6.16
C LYS A 290 -17.56 11.89 5.98
N SER A 291 -18.57 12.05 5.11
CA SER A 291 -19.53 10.98 4.81
C SER A 291 -18.88 9.77 4.15
N ILE A 292 -17.91 9.98 3.25
CA ILE A 292 -17.07 8.92 2.69
C ILE A 292 -16.30 8.18 3.81
N ARG A 293 -15.65 8.93 4.71
CA ARG A 293 -14.91 8.36 5.82
C ARG A 293 -15.80 7.51 6.74
N LYS A 294 -17.04 7.93 6.95
CA LYS A 294 -18.04 7.23 7.78
C LYS A 294 -18.69 6.03 7.08
N GLY A 295 -18.35 5.76 5.80
CA GLY A 295 -18.97 4.67 5.03
C GLY A 295 -20.41 4.92 4.62
N LEU A 296 -20.87 6.18 4.61
CA LEU A 296 -22.23 6.56 4.19
C LEU A 296 -22.40 6.63 2.66
N VAL A 297 -21.30 6.50 1.92
CA VAL A 297 -21.27 6.45 0.45
C VAL A 297 -20.71 5.09 0.04
N SER A 298 -21.33 4.42 -0.96
CA SER A 298 -20.89 3.09 -1.36
C SER A 298 -19.49 3.09 -1.97
N LEU A 299 -18.76 1.98 -1.79
CA LEU A 299 -17.42 1.81 -2.34
C LEU A 299 -17.42 1.87 -3.86
N GLU A 300 -18.40 1.21 -4.48
CA GLU A 300 -18.58 1.17 -5.93
C GLU A 300 -18.75 2.56 -6.49
N GLU A 301 -19.65 3.35 -5.91
CA GLU A 301 -19.92 4.74 -6.35
C GLU A 301 -18.66 5.61 -6.25
N ILE A 302 -17.91 5.50 -5.14
CA ILE A 302 -16.69 6.29 -4.95
C ILE A 302 -15.62 5.91 -5.98
N ILE A 303 -15.45 4.60 -6.24
CA ILE A 303 -14.46 4.11 -7.21
C ILE A 303 -14.83 4.51 -8.63
N GLU A 304 -16.08 4.31 -9.03
CA GLU A 304 -16.58 4.68 -10.37
C GLU A 304 -16.42 6.18 -10.62
N ASN A 305 -16.82 7.00 -9.66
CA ASN A 305 -16.65 8.44 -9.73
C ASN A 305 -15.17 8.84 -9.85
N ALA A 306 -14.30 8.21 -9.05
CA ALA A 306 -12.87 8.50 -9.09
C ALA A 306 -12.23 8.07 -10.42
N GLU A 307 -12.57 6.90 -10.95
CA GLU A 307 -12.07 6.42 -12.26
C GLU A 307 -12.53 7.29 -13.42
N ARG A 308 -13.78 7.79 -13.37
CA ARG A 308 -14.28 8.76 -14.34
C ARG A 308 -13.50 10.06 -14.28
N ASP A 309 -13.31 10.60 -13.08
CA ASP A 309 -12.64 11.88 -12.88
C ASP A 309 -11.16 11.82 -13.27
N ILE A 310 -10.48 10.70 -13.00
CA ILE A 310 -9.09 10.45 -13.45
C ILE A 310 -8.99 10.53 -14.98
N LYS A 311 -9.96 9.98 -15.71
CA LYS A 311 -9.97 10.05 -17.17
C LYS A 311 -10.19 11.48 -17.69
N LEU A 312 -10.98 12.29 -16.97
CA LEU A 312 -11.23 13.68 -17.32
C LEU A 312 -10.02 14.58 -17.02
N LEU A 313 -9.19 14.24 -16.04
CA LEU A 313 -8.05 15.06 -15.65
C LEU A 313 -7.07 15.31 -16.80
N ASP A 314 -6.78 14.31 -17.63
CA ASP A 314 -5.86 14.47 -18.76
C ASP A 314 -6.31 15.59 -19.73
N ASP A 315 -7.59 15.63 -20.06
CA ASP A 315 -8.14 16.65 -20.94
C ASP A 315 -8.20 18.03 -20.27
N LEU A 316 -8.54 18.09 -18.99
CA LEU A 316 -8.53 19.33 -18.21
C LEU A 316 -7.14 19.95 -18.17
N TYR A 317 -6.10 19.16 -17.85
CA TYR A 317 -4.73 19.68 -17.80
C TYR A 317 -4.18 20.07 -19.17
N LYS A 318 -4.51 19.35 -20.24
CA LYS A 318 -4.15 19.75 -21.62
C LYS A 318 -4.70 21.11 -22.00
N ASN A 319 -5.95 21.39 -21.60
CA ASN A 319 -6.65 22.62 -21.93
C ASN A 319 -6.47 23.74 -20.89
N SER A 320 -5.78 23.47 -19.77
CA SER A 320 -5.53 24.46 -18.74
C SER A 320 -4.48 25.48 -19.17
N ASN A 321 -4.55 26.68 -18.58
CA ASN A 321 -3.55 27.74 -18.75
C ASN A 321 -2.30 27.53 -17.86
N LEU A 322 -2.19 26.40 -17.17
CA LEU A 322 -1.05 26.10 -16.29
C LEU A 322 0.25 25.94 -17.10
N PRO A 323 1.37 26.43 -16.62
CA PRO A 323 2.68 26.16 -17.22
C PRO A 323 3.02 24.68 -17.12
N ASP A 324 3.76 24.12 -18.07
CA ASP A 324 4.16 22.72 -18.06
C ASP A 324 5.07 22.37 -16.88
N LYS A 325 5.88 23.32 -16.44
CA LYS A 325 6.83 23.21 -15.33
C LYS A 325 7.11 24.58 -14.71
N VAL A 326 7.66 24.58 -13.50
CA VAL A 326 8.18 25.79 -12.85
C VAL A 326 9.24 26.45 -13.74
N GLU A 327 9.24 27.77 -13.79
CA GLU A 327 10.17 28.58 -14.59
C GLU A 327 11.63 28.26 -14.19
N LYS A 328 12.48 28.10 -15.20
CA LYS A 328 13.89 27.78 -14.97
C LYS A 328 14.57 28.89 -14.18
N GLY A 329 15.23 28.53 -13.09
CA GLY A 329 15.96 29.46 -12.22
C GLY A 329 15.13 30.07 -11.10
N LEU A 330 13.79 30.06 -11.17
CA LEU A 330 12.91 30.61 -10.13
C LEU A 330 13.21 30.04 -8.74
N VAL A 331 13.36 28.72 -8.65
CA VAL A 331 13.61 28.02 -7.38
C VAL A 331 14.90 28.52 -6.73
N ASN A 332 15.98 28.67 -7.52
CA ASN A 332 17.25 29.18 -7.03
C ASN A 332 17.16 30.66 -6.66
N GLU A 333 16.47 31.48 -7.44
CA GLU A 333 16.24 32.90 -7.15
C GLU A 333 15.51 33.07 -5.81
N LEU A 334 14.43 32.36 -5.60
CA LEU A 334 13.68 32.44 -4.34
C LEU A 334 14.47 31.91 -3.16
N LEU A 335 15.23 30.82 -3.32
CA LEU A 335 16.12 30.31 -2.28
C LEU A 335 17.14 31.35 -1.83
N LEU A 336 17.82 32.00 -2.79
CA LEU A 336 18.81 33.04 -2.48
C LEU A 336 18.18 34.26 -1.82
N LYS A 337 17.03 34.73 -2.32
CA LYS A 337 16.28 35.85 -1.70
C LYS A 337 15.95 35.56 -0.24
N ILE A 338 15.39 34.36 0.04
CA ILE A 338 15.05 33.96 1.41
C ILE A 338 16.29 33.93 2.28
N ARG A 339 17.37 33.29 1.82
CA ARG A 339 18.61 33.19 2.61
C ARG A 339 19.27 34.53 2.88
N HIS A 340 19.22 35.50 1.94
CA HIS A 340 19.74 36.85 2.16
C HIS A 340 18.87 37.69 3.12
N THR A 341 17.63 37.28 3.39
CA THR A 341 16.71 37.94 4.32
C THR A 341 16.83 37.39 5.75
N LEU A 342 17.54 36.28 5.95
CA LEU A 342 17.71 35.63 7.25
C LEU A 342 18.91 36.15 8.05
#